data_daae909a0717141993bb8d46a66f5035
#
_entry.id   daae909a0717141993bb8d46a66f5035
#
_cell.length_a   1.000
_cell.length_b   1.000
_cell.length_c   1.000
_cell.angle_alpha   90.00
_cell.angle_beta   90.00
_cell.angle_gamma   90.00
#
_symmetry.space_group_name_H-M   'P 1'
#
loop_
_entity.id
_entity.type
_entity.pdbx_description
1 polymer ?
#
loop_
_entity_poly.entity_id
_entity_poly.type
_entity_poly.pdbx_seq_one_letter_code
_entity_poly.pdbx_strand_id
1 'polypeptide(L)'
;MKLITAILKPSKLEDVKNALQEHGVAGMTVSEASGFGRQKGHTEVYRGAEYTVDLIPKVRLEVLADDAEAAAVVDVIVKAASTGTIGDG
;
A
#
# COMPACT_ATOMS: atom_id res chain seq x y z
N MET A 1 11.24 8.10 -16.88
CA MET A 1 10.18 7.21 -16.40
C MET A 1 10.51 6.74 -15.01
N LYS A 2 9.54 6.71 -14.15
CA LYS A 2 9.75 6.29 -12.77
C LYS A 2 8.85 5.13 -12.42
N LEU A 3 9.36 4.23 -11.59
CA LEU A 3 8.57 3.13 -11.07
C LEU A 3 8.09 3.54 -9.68
N ILE A 4 6.81 3.53 -9.47
CA ILE A 4 6.20 3.86 -8.20
C ILE A 4 5.71 2.58 -7.59
N THR A 5 6.17 2.29 -6.38
CA THR A 5 5.76 1.09 -5.65
C THR A 5 5.02 1.52 -4.40
N ALA A 6 3.86 0.96 -4.19
CA ALA A 6 3.06 1.23 -3.01
C ALA A 6 2.67 -0.06 -2.34
N ILE A 7 2.74 -0.10 -1.02
CA ILE A 7 2.31 -1.24 -0.25
C ILE A 7 1.02 -0.83 0.45
N LEU A 8 -0.05 -1.54 0.17
CA LEU A 8 -1.37 -1.13 0.58
C LEU A 8 -2.08 -2.21 1.37
N LYS A 9 -3.07 -1.83 2.14
CA LYS A 9 -3.98 -2.78 2.69
C LYS A 9 -4.80 -3.36 1.56
N PRO A 10 -5.09 -4.65 1.58
CA PRO A 10 -5.90 -5.24 0.52
C PRO A 10 -7.25 -4.56 0.33
N SER A 11 -7.83 -4.06 1.42
CA SER A 11 -9.13 -3.42 1.34
C SER A 11 -9.10 -2.08 0.60
N LYS A 12 -7.92 -1.52 0.39
CA LYS A 12 -7.80 -0.25 -0.30
C LYS A 12 -7.46 -0.41 -1.78
N LEU A 13 -7.21 -1.63 -2.22
CA LEU A 13 -6.77 -1.83 -3.59
C LEU A 13 -7.77 -1.31 -4.62
N GLU A 14 -9.05 -1.60 -4.44
CA GLU A 14 -10.03 -1.15 -5.42
C GLU A 14 -10.12 0.37 -5.49
N ASP A 15 -10.07 1.03 -4.34
CA ASP A 15 -10.14 2.48 -4.33
C ASP A 15 -8.95 3.09 -5.05
N VAL A 16 -7.77 2.55 -4.81
CA VAL A 16 -6.55 3.05 -5.43
C VAL A 16 -6.58 2.76 -6.92
N LYS A 17 -6.99 1.55 -7.30
CA LYS A 17 -7.06 1.18 -8.70
C LYS A 17 -8.00 2.11 -9.46
N ASN A 18 -9.18 2.35 -8.91
CA ASN A 18 -10.14 3.20 -9.57
C ASN A 18 -9.65 4.64 -9.68
N ALA A 19 -9.00 5.13 -8.63
CA ALA A 19 -8.46 6.49 -8.67
C ALA A 19 -7.37 6.62 -9.71
N LEU A 20 -6.51 5.61 -9.85
CA LEU A 20 -5.46 5.65 -10.85
C LEU A 20 -6.03 5.57 -12.27
N GLN A 21 -7.05 4.75 -12.46
CA GLN A 21 -7.68 4.67 -13.77
C GLN A 21 -8.34 5.99 -14.15
N GLU A 22 -8.98 6.65 -13.20
CA GLU A 22 -9.57 7.94 -13.46
C GLU A 22 -8.52 9.01 -13.77
N HIS A 23 -7.35 8.87 -13.20
CA HIS A 23 -6.28 9.81 -13.45
C HIS A 23 -5.65 9.58 -14.82
N GLY A 24 -5.91 8.45 -15.44
CA GLY A 24 -5.37 8.16 -16.76
C GLY A 24 -4.25 7.14 -16.79
N VAL A 25 -4.01 6.47 -15.67
CA VAL A 25 -2.98 5.44 -15.63
C VAL A 25 -3.51 4.23 -16.38
N ALA A 26 -2.77 3.80 -17.39
CA ALA A 26 -3.24 2.73 -18.25
C ALA A 26 -2.88 1.33 -17.75
N GLY A 27 -1.88 1.21 -16.92
CA GLY A 27 -1.49 -0.11 -16.46
C GLY A 27 -0.84 -0.10 -15.10
N MET A 28 -0.98 -1.19 -14.38
CA MET A 28 -0.37 -1.34 -13.09
C MET A 28 -0.19 -2.82 -12.85
N THR A 29 0.75 -3.16 -12.01
CA THR A 29 0.98 -4.54 -11.62
C THR A 29 0.68 -4.69 -10.15
N VAL A 30 -0.04 -5.73 -9.81
CA VAL A 30 -0.44 -5.98 -8.43
C VAL A 30 0.07 -7.35 -8.03
N SER A 31 0.68 -7.43 -6.87
CA SER A 31 1.10 -8.72 -6.33
C SER A 31 0.82 -8.74 -4.84
N GLU A 32 0.75 -9.95 -4.30
CA GLU A 32 0.50 -10.08 -2.89
C GLU A 32 1.80 -9.97 -2.14
N ALA A 33 1.72 -9.45 -0.93
CA ALA A 33 2.89 -9.31 -0.08
C ALA A 33 2.43 -9.51 1.35
N SER A 34 3.38 -9.68 2.25
CA SER A 34 3.08 -9.75 3.67
C SER A 34 4.06 -8.85 4.38
N GLY A 35 3.60 -8.18 5.39
CA GLY A 35 4.46 -7.26 6.10
C GLY A 35 4.19 -7.26 7.59
N PHE A 36 5.17 -6.79 8.35
CA PHE A 36 4.93 -6.56 9.73
C PHE A 36 5.54 -5.23 10.08
N GLY A 37 5.13 -4.68 11.17
CA GLY A 37 5.63 -3.40 11.56
C GLY A 37 4.71 -2.79 12.56
N ARG A 38 4.65 -1.47 12.58
CA ARG A 38 3.83 -0.84 13.54
C ARG A 38 2.39 -0.90 13.10
N GLN A 39 1.61 -1.74 13.73
CA GLN A 39 0.23 -1.90 13.40
C GLN A 39 -0.56 -1.55 14.61
N LYS A 40 -1.42 -0.56 14.50
CA LYS A 40 -2.18 -0.15 15.61
C LYS A 40 -3.12 -1.22 16.05
N GLY A 41 -3.14 -1.49 17.32
CA GLY A 41 -4.03 -2.50 17.85
C GLY A 41 -3.58 -3.91 17.63
N HIS A 42 -2.41 -4.08 17.07
CA HIS A 42 -1.99 -5.41 16.78
C HIS A 42 -0.77 -5.69 17.61
N THR A 43 -0.94 -6.00 18.83
CA THR A 43 0.16 -6.26 19.69
C THR A 43 0.15 -7.69 20.11
N GLU A 44 1.18 -8.36 19.85
CA GLU A 44 1.21 -9.71 20.16
C GLU A 44 2.29 -9.97 21.10
N VAL A 45 2.07 -9.97 22.33
CA VAL A 45 3.07 -10.22 23.27
C VAL A 45 2.73 -11.44 24.00
N TYR A 46 3.55 -12.44 23.90
CA TYR A 46 3.27 -13.61 24.55
C TYR A 46 4.30 -13.76 25.59
N ARG A 47 4.13 -14.40 26.61
CA ARG A 47 5.00 -14.58 27.53
C ARG A 47 6.22 -15.01 27.11
N GLY A 48 7.10 -14.69 27.62
CA GLY A 48 8.37 -15.03 27.28
C GLY A 48 8.68 -14.45 26.03
N ALA A 49 9.55 -14.84 25.44
CA ALA A 49 9.95 -14.28 24.28
C ALA A 49 9.27 -14.82 23.18
N GLU A 50 8.40 -15.61 23.41
CA GLU A 50 7.92 -16.06 22.33
C GLU A 50 6.94 -15.38 21.87
N TYR A 51 7.07 -14.63 20.93
CA TYR A 51 6.02 -14.03 20.32
C TYR A 51 6.26 -14.22 18.91
N THR A 52 5.25 -14.28 18.15
CA THR A 52 5.35 -14.48 16.78
C THR A 52 5.28 -13.23 16.10
N VAL A 53 5.99 -13.06 15.12
CA VAL A 53 5.91 -11.91 14.30
C VAL A 53 4.80 -12.19 13.33
N ASP A 54 3.74 -11.46 13.44
CA ASP A 54 2.64 -11.68 12.55
C ASP A 54 2.86 -10.99 11.26
N LEU A 55 2.70 -11.70 10.21
CA LEU A 55 2.79 -11.14 8.88
C LEU A 55 1.38 -10.82 8.42
N ILE A 56 1.16 -9.57 8.15
CA ILE A 56 -0.16 -9.09 7.77
C ILE A 56 -0.23 -9.02 6.26
N PRO A 57 -1.29 -9.54 5.65
CA PRO A 57 -1.40 -9.49 4.21
C PRO A 57 -1.44 -8.06 3.70
N LYS A 58 -0.68 -7.81 2.67
CA LYS A 58 -0.62 -6.52 2.01
C LYS A 58 -0.62 -6.74 0.52
N VAL A 59 -0.81 -5.68 -0.22
CA VAL A 59 -0.77 -5.73 -1.67
C VAL A 59 0.34 -4.80 -2.12
N ARG A 60 1.14 -5.26 -3.06
CA ARG A 60 2.16 -4.42 -3.66
C ARG A 60 1.63 -3.96 -5.01
N LEU A 61 1.57 -2.65 -5.20
CA LEU A 61 1.12 -2.08 -6.44
C LEU A 61 2.30 -1.38 -7.08
N GLU A 62 2.52 -1.62 -8.37
CA GLU A 62 3.59 -0.96 -9.09
C GLU A 62 3.05 -0.28 -10.32
N VAL A 63 3.44 0.96 -10.53
CA VAL A 63 2.99 1.77 -11.65
C VAL A 63 4.19 2.46 -12.26
N LEU A 64 4.28 2.42 -13.59
CA LEU A 64 5.30 3.19 -14.26
C LEU A 64 4.67 4.51 -14.68
N ALA A 65 5.34 5.58 -14.41
CA ALA A 65 4.83 6.91 -14.75
C ALA A 65 5.95 7.75 -15.34
N ASP A 66 5.56 8.67 -16.22
CA ASP A 66 6.54 9.62 -16.74
C ASP A 66 7.03 10.49 -15.61
N ASP A 67 8.25 10.96 -15.71
CA ASP A 67 8.83 11.79 -14.67
C ASP A 67 7.95 12.96 -14.32
N ALA A 68 7.33 13.56 -15.33
CA ALA A 68 6.49 14.73 -15.09
C ALA A 68 5.20 14.38 -14.36
N GLU A 69 4.77 13.13 -14.44
CA GLU A 69 3.52 12.70 -13.82
C GLU A 69 3.71 11.99 -12.49
N ALA A 70 4.94 11.64 -12.16
CA ALA A 70 5.18 10.78 -11.01
C ALA A 70 4.63 11.36 -9.71
N ALA A 71 4.84 12.64 -9.47
CA ALA A 71 4.38 13.26 -8.22
C ALA A 71 2.85 13.24 -8.14
N ALA A 72 2.18 13.47 -9.27
CA ALA A 72 0.72 13.46 -9.28
C ALA A 72 0.19 12.05 -9.03
N VAL A 73 0.85 11.04 -9.59
CA VAL A 73 0.44 9.65 -9.40
C VAL A 73 0.61 9.26 -7.94
N VAL A 74 1.72 9.64 -7.33
CA VAL A 74 1.94 9.35 -5.91
C VAL A 74 0.85 10.01 -5.07
N ASP A 75 0.48 11.24 -5.39
CA ASP A 75 -0.55 11.94 -4.65
C ASP A 75 -1.91 11.23 -4.76
N VAL A 76 -2.23 10.74 -5.95
CA VAL A 76 -3.48 10.00 -6.16
C VAL A 76 -3.50 8.74 -5.29
N ILE A 77 -2.38 8.01 -5.24
CA ILE A 77 -2.30 6.81 -4.44
C ILE A 77 -2.45 7.14 -2.96
N VAL A 78 -1.75 8.16 -2.50
CA VAL A 78 -1.77 8.52 -1.09
C VAL A 78 -3.18 8.91 -0.66
N LYS A 79 -3.85 9.71 -1.46
CA LYS A 79 -5.19 10.15 -1.11
C LYS A 79 -6.19 9.01 -1.10
N ALA A 80 -6.08 8.10 -2.05
CA ALA A 80 -7.02 7.01 -2.14
C ALA A 80 -6.78 5.95 -1.06
N ALA A 81 -5.53 5.78 -0.63
CA ALA A 81 -5.18 4.74 0.31
C ALA A 81 -5.18 5.19 1.76
N SER A 82 -5.08 6.48 1.99
CA SER A 82 -4.88 6.94 3.35
C SER A 82 -6.14 6.87 4.16
N THR A 83 -6.06 6.34 5.36
CA THR A 83 -7.18 6.33 6.27
C THR A 83 -6.85 7.13 7.51
N GLY A 84 -5.65 7.65 7.61
CA GLY A 84 -5.23 8.39 8.79
C GLY A 84 -4.81 7.51 9.94
N THR A 85 -4.72 6.21 9.72
CA THR A 85 -4.35 5.28 10.77
C THR A 85 -2.98 4.71 10.49
N ILE A 86 -2.19 4.58 11.53
CA ILE A 86 -0.86 4.01 11.37
C ILE A 86 -0.97 2.61 10.80
N GLY A 87 -0.18 2.33 9.81
CA GLY A 87 -0.15 1.02 9.19
C GLY A 87 -1.11 0.83 8.05
N ASP A 88 -1.84 1.86 7.70
CA ASP A 88 -2.81 1.73 6.65
C ASP A 88 -2.31 2.08 5.28
N GLY A 89 -1.18 2.20 5.06
CA GLY A 89 -0.81 2.49 3.71
C GLY A 89 0.57 2.87 3.54
#